data_e487e9b3b48522a26f4156d4f7a03a7a
#
_entry.id   e487e9b3b48522a26f4156d4f7a03a7a
#
_cell.length_a   1.000
_cell.length_b   1.000
_cell.length_c   1.000
_cell.angle_alpha   90.00
_cell.angle_beta   90.00
_cell.angle_gamma   90.00
#
_symmetry.space_group_name_H-M   'P 1'
#
loop_
_entity.id
_entity.type
_entity.pdbx_description
1 polymer ?
#
loop_
_entity_poly.entity_id
_entity_poly.type
_entity_poly.pdbx_seq_one_letter_code
_entity_poly.pdbx_strand_id
1 'polypeptide(L)'
;MDANAVLEYSNNCSAHIVDARSRARFFGEVPEPREGLRSGHIPNSLCLPFQELLDNGYIKPNSELKQAFSELSLYNDNSIIFSCGSGVTACILLLATHQLGLRNLSVYDGSWTEWGADCSLPITR
;
A
#
# COMPACT_ATOMS: atom_id res chain seq x y z
N MET A 1 9.70 9.50 -0.96
CA MET A 1 8.86 9.73 -2.16
C MET A 1 7.76 10.69 -1.79
N ASP A 2 7.47 11.67 -2.61
CA ASP A 2 6.43 12.67 -2.32
C ASP A 2 5.11 12.37 -3.05
N ALA A 3 4.05 13.10 -2.68
CA ALA A 3 2.72 12.89 -3.24
C ALA A 3 2.67 13.14 -4.76
N ASN A 4 3.45 14.08 -5.29
CA ASN A 4 3.47 14.36 -6.72
C ASN A 4 4.03 13.18 -7.52
N ALA A 5 5.08 12.53 -7.01
CA ALA A 5 5.64 11.34 -7.64
C ALA A 5 4.64 10.18 -7.62
N VAL A 6 3.97 9.98 -6.48
CA VAL A 6 2.95 8.93 -6.35
C VAL A 6 1.77 9.20 -7.28
N LEU A 7 1.34 10.46 -7.41
CA LEU A 7 0.27 10.84 -8.34
C LEU A 7 0.63 10.47 -9.79
N GLU A 8 1.87 10.74 -10.18
CA GLU A 8 2.34 10.38 -11.52
C GLU A 8 2.28 8.87 -11.74
N TYR A 9 2.76 8.07 -10.79
CA TYR A 9 2.69 6.62 -10.88
C TYR A 9 1.25 6.10 -10.87
N SER A 10 0.36 6.73 -10.10
CA SER A 10 -1.06 6.40 -10.10
C SER A 10 -1.69 6.61 -11.48
N ASN A 11 -1.33 7.70 -12.15
CA ASN A 11 -1.90 8.05 -13.46
C ASN A 11 -1.36 7.18 -14.59
N ASN A 12 -0.05 6.90 -14.62
CA ASN A 12 0.57 6.17 -15.74
C ASN A 12 0.72 4.67 -15.49
N CYS A 13 0.45 4.20 -14.28
CA CYS A 13 0.54 2.79 -13.89
C CYS A 13 1.93 2.17 -14.13
N SER A 14 3.00 2.97 -14.10
CA SER A 14 4.37 2.47 -14.31
C SER A 14 4.96 1.82 -13.07
N ALA A 15 4.28 1.91 -11.93
CA ALA A 15 4.63 1.21 -10.70
C ALA A 15 3.36 0.71 -10.04
N HIS A 16 3.48 -0.32 -9.22
CA HIS A 16 2.37 -0.81 -8.40
C HIS A 16 2.36 -0.07 -7.08
N ILE A 17 1.21 0.50 -6.72
CA ILE A 17 1.00 1.14 -5.42
C ILE A 17 0.21 0.14 -4.58
N VAL A 18 0.75 -0.25 -3.43
CA VAL A 18 0.14 -1.27 -2.56
C VAL A 18 -0.15 -0.66 -1.20
N ASP A 19 -1.42 -0.69 -0.81
CA ASP A 19 -1.92 -0.11 0.43
C ASP A 19 -2.05 -1.20 1.50
N ALA A 20 -1.42 -0.98 2.66
CA ALA A 20 -1.38 -1.94 3.76
C ALA A 20 -2.56 -1.81 4.74
N ARG A 21 -3.47 -0.84 4.52
CA ARG A 21 -4.64 -0.67 5.40
C ARG A 21 -5.64 -1.81 5.22
N SER A 22 -6.61 -1.89 6.15
CA SER A 22 -7.70 -2.87 6.01
C SER A 22 -8.51 -2.65 4.73
N ARG A 23 -9.16 -3.69 4.26
CA ARG A 23 -10.01 -3.60 3.06
C ARG A 23 -11.17 -2.63 3.27
N ALA A 24 -11.75 -2.60 4.47
CA ALA A 24 -12.85 -1.68 4.77
C ALA A 24 -12.42 -0.22 4.63
N ARG A 25 -11.21 0.14 5.09
CA ARG A 25 -10.69 1.49 4.93
C ARG A 25 -10.33 1.79 3.47
N PHE A 26 -9.72 0.82 2.79
CA PHE A 26 -9.33 0.95 1.39
C PHE A 26 -10.54 1.22 0.48
N PHE A 27 -11.62 0.49 0.67
CA PHE A 27 -12.83 0.65 -0.15
C PHE A 27 -13.78 1.75 0.37
N GLY A 28 -13.39 2.49 1.40
CA GLY A 28 -14.19 3.59 1.92
C GLY A 28 -15.46 3.16 2.64
N GLU A 29 -15.52 1.91 3.11
CA GLU A 29 -16.70 1.35 3.79
C GLU A 29 -16.82 1.84 5.23
N VAL A 30 -15.72 2.31 5.82
CA VAL A 30 -15.68 2.86 7.18
C VAL A 30 -14.96 4.20 7.16
N PRO A 31 -15.27 5.13 8.10
CA PRO A 31 -14.55 6.39 8.19
C PRO A 31 -13.10 6.16 8.66
N GLU A 32 -12.21 7.10 8.32
CA GLU A 32 -10.84 7.06 8.80
C GLU A 32 -10.79 7.40 10.30
N PRO A 33 -9.86 6.76 11.06
CA PRO A 33 -9.73 7.05 12.49
C PRO A 33 -9.35 8.49 12.81
N ARG A 34 -8.63 9.16 11.91
CA ARG A 34 -8.21 10.54 12.07
C ARG A 34 -9.20 11.47 11.38
N GLU A 35 -9.51 12.59 12.04
CA GLU A 35 -10.38 13.62 11.47
C GLU A 35 -9.73 14.29 10.27
N GLY A 36 -10.55 14.76 9.33
CA GLY A 36 -10.10 15.48 8.16
C GLY A 36 -9.59 14.62 7.03
N LEU A 37 -9.65 13.31 7.16
CA LEU A 37 -9.23 12.38 6.11
C LEU A 37 -10.44 11.83 5.35
N ARG A 38 -10.38 11.89 4.03
CA ARG A 38 -11.42 11.31 3.18
C ARG A 38 -11.33 9.78 3.24
N SER A 39 -12.43 9.10 2.93
CA SER A 39 -12.51 7.64 2.85
C SER A 39 -12.26 7.17 1.43
N GLY A 40 -11.45 6.12 1.26
CA GLY A 40 -11.11 5.58 -0.05
C GLY A 40 -9.63 5.26 -0.17
N HIS A 41 -9.12 5.26 -1.40
CA HIS A 41 -7.72 4.91 -1.68
C HIS A 41 -7.17 5.69 -2.88
N ILE A 42 -5.85 5.62 -3.05
CA ILE A 42 -5.16 6.19 -4.22
C ILE A 42 -5.63 5.46 -5.48
N PRO A 43 -6.05 6.17 -6.54
CA PRO A 43 -6.50 5.51 -7.77
C PRO A 43 -5.44 4.54 -8.32
N ASN A 44 -5.89 3.40 -8.83
CA ASN A 44 -5.05 2.34 -9.39
C ASN A 44 -4.11 1.67 -8.38
N SER A 45 -4.37 1.82 -7.08
CA SER A 45 -3.64 1.09 -6.05
C SER A 45 -4.28 -0.26 -5.75
N LEU A 46 -3.49 -1.14 -5.14
CA LEU A 46 -3.90 -2.48 -4.73
C LEU A 46 -3.96 -2.54 -3.21
N CYS A 47 -4.82 -3.38 -2.67
CA CYS A 47 -4.96 -3.57 -1.24
C CYS A 47 -4.31 -4.87 -0.79
N LEU A 48 -3.38 -4.78 0.16
CA LEU A 48 -2.80 -5.94 0.82
C LEU A 48 -2.66 -5.60 2.31
N PRO A 49 -3.70 -5.86 3.12
CA PRO A 49 -3.64 -5.56 4.55
C PRO A 49 -2.45 -6.24 5.21
N PHE A 50 -1.71 -5.48 6.03
CA PHE A 50 -0.47 -6.00 6.62
C PHE A 50 -0.71 -7.22 7.52
N GLN A 51 -1.88 -7.33 8.13
CA GLN A 51 -2.21 -8.50 8.98
C GLN A 51 -2.23 -9.80 8.19
N GLU A 52 -2.51 -9.74 6.88
CA GLU A 52 -2.54 -10.94 6.03
C GLU A 52 -1.14 -11.52 5.79
N LEU A 53 -0.10 -10.77 6.12
CA LEU A 53 1.29 -11.24 6.02
C LEU A 53 1.85 -11.74 7.35
N LEU A 54 1.05 -11.69 8.41
CA LEU A 54 1.48 -12.05 9.76
C LEU A 54 0.72 -13.28 10.27
N ASP A 55 1.43 -14.09 11.07
CA ASP A 55 0.87 -15.21 11.82
C ASP A 55 1.40 -15.12 13.24
N ASN A 56 0.51 -14.91 14.22
CA ASN A 56 0.86 -14.73 15.62
C ASN A 56 1.93 -13.65 15.87
N GLY A 57 1.87 -12.56 15.09
CA GLY A 57 2.82 -11.45 15.19
C GLY A 57 4.13 -11.64 14.44
N TYR A 58 4.31 -12.77 13.77
CA TYR A 58 5.50 -13.07 12.96
C TYR A 58 5.16 -13.04 11.47
N ILE A 59 6.14 -12.64 10.66
CA ILE A 59 5.98 -12.67 9.20
C ILE A 59 5.84 -14.12 8.75
N LYS A 60 4.86 -14.39 7.89
CA LYS A 60 4.58 -15.73 7.37
C LYS A 60 5.77 -16.29 6.57
N PRO A 61 5.84 -17.64 6.40
CA PRO A 61 6.87 -18.26 5.56
C PRO A 61 6.81 -17.77 4.12
N ASN A 62 7.94 -17.83 3.42
CA ASN A 62 8.07 -17.34 2.04
C ASN A 62 7.05 -17.95 1.08
N SER A 63 6.68 -19.21 1.25
CA SER A 63 5.70 -19.86 0.37
C SER A 63 4.32 -19.17 0.45
N GLU A 64 3.89 -18.79 1.65
CA GLU A 64 2.62 -18.08 1.85
C GLU A 64 2.71 -16.63 1.39
N LEU A 65 3.85 -15.96 1.63
CA LEU A 65 4.09 -14.60 1.13
C LEU A 65 4.07 -14.56 -0.39
N LYS A 66 4.71 -15.51 -1.05
CA LYS A 66 4.72 -15.61 -2.52
C LYS A 66 3.32 -15.75 -3.09
N GLN A 67 2.47 -16.55 -2.44
CA GLN A 67 1.08 -16.70 -2.85
C GLN A 67 0.33 -15.37 -2.76
N ALA A 68 0.46 -14.64 -1.66
CA ALA A 68 -0.20 -13.35 -1.46
C ALA A 68 0.22 -12.33 -2.52
N PHE A 69 1.51 -12.24 -2.84
CA PHE A 69 2.00 -11.30 -3.84
C PHE A 69 1.66 -11.72 -5.26
N SER A 70 1.65 -13.01 -5.58
CA SER A 70 1.29 -13.47 -6.91
C SER A 70 -0.20 -13.28 -7.21
N GLU A 71 -1.07 -13.31 -6.21
CA GLU A 71 -2.49 -12.98 -6.36
C GLU A 71 -2.69 -11.52 -6.81
N LEU A 72 -1.76 -10.63 -6.46
CA LEU A 72 -1.77 -9.23 -6.90
C LEU A 72 -0.92 -9.01 -8.15
N SER A 73 -0.38 -10.06 -8.76
CA SER A 73 0.51 -9.99 -9.93
C SER A 73 1.78 -9.16 -9.66
N LEU A 74 2.32 -9.26 -8.45
CA LEU A 74 3.55 -8.57 -8.06
C LEU A 74 4.74 -9.52 -8.22
N TYR A 75 5.66 -9.16 -9.11
CA TYR A 75 6.81 -9.97 -9.45
C TYR A 75 8.12 -9.17 -9.33
N ASN A 76 9.22 -9.87 -9.48
CA ASN A 76 10.57 -9.38 -9.19
C ASN A 76 11.02 -8.16 -10.00
N ASP A 77 10.49 -7.98 -11.20
CA ASP A 77 10.81 -6.87 -12.09
C ASP A 77 9.88 -5.66 -11.94
N ASN A 78 8.91 -5.74 -11.02
CA ASN A 78 7.98 -4.64 -10.78
C ASN A 78 8.60 -3.59 -9.86
N SER A 79 8.26 -2.32 -10.11
CA SER A 79 8.44 -1.24 -9.15
C SER A 79 7.24 -1.20 -8.22
N ILE A 80 7.46 -1.26 -6.92
CA ILE A 80 6.39 -1.32 -5.93
C ILE A 80 6.54 -0.19 -4.93
N ILE A 81 5.45 0.55 -4.73
CA ILE A 81 5.37 1.64 -3.76
C ILE A 81 4.38 1.24 -2.68
N PHE A 82 4.82 1.21 -1.44
CA PHE A 82 3.96 0.84 -0.31
C PHE A 82 3.39 2.07 0.38
N SER A 83 2.13 2.01 0.74
CA SER A 83 1.40 3.05 1.44
C SER A 83 0.55 2.43 2.55
N CYS A 84 0.18 3.23 3.53
CA CYS A 84 -0.77 2.81 4.58
C CYS A 84 -1.45 4.06 5.17
N GLY A 85 -1.80 4.05 6.44
CA GLY A 85 -2.35 5.24 7.11
C GLY A 85 -1.30 6.31 7.36
N SER A 86 -0.23 5.96 8.08
CA SER A 86 0.84 6.89 8.48
C SER A 86 2.22 6.56 7.90
N GLY A 87 2.33 5.48 7.13
CA GLY A 87 3.60 5.00 6.58
C GLY A 87 4.27 3.92 7.42
N VAL A 88 3.80 3.68 8.64
CA VAL A 88 4.44 2.72 9.57
C VAL A 88 4.21 1.28 9.15
N THR A 89 2.95 0.88 8.94
CA THR A 89 2.60 -0.50 8.58
C THR A 89 3.00 -0.86 7.15
N ALA A 90 3.19 0.13 6.28
CA ALA A 90 3.72 -0.08 4.93
C ALA A 90 5.12 -0.71 4.99
N CYS A 91 5.89 -0.41 6.03
CA CYS A 91 7.23 -0.98 6.20
C CYS A 91 7.20 -2.49 6.44
N ILE A 92 6.09 -3.03 6.98
CA ILE A 92 5.91 -4.48 7.14
C ILE A 92 5.83 -5.15 5.76
N LEU A 93 5.08 -4.54 4.83
CA LEU A 93 4.99 -5.03 3.46
C LEU A 93 6.34 -4.96 2.75
N LEU A 94 7.06 -3.86 2.94
CA LEU A 94 8.39 -3.70 2.35
C LEU A 94 9.34 -4.77 2.86
N LEU A 95 9.35 -5.02 4.17
CA LEU A 95 10.20 -6.04 4.78
C LEU A 95 9.89 -7.44 4.23
N ALA A 96 8.60 -7.80 4.16
CA ALA A 96 8.16 -9.09 3.63
C ALA A 96 8.56 -9.25 2.17
N THR A 97 8.39 -8.20 1.37
CA THR A 97 8.71 -8.21 -0.05
C THR A 97 10.22 -8.32 -0.27
N HIS A 98 11.00 -7.62 0.54
CA HIS A 98 12.46 -7.71 0.51
C HIS A 98 12.92 -9.13 0.86
N GLN A 99 12.26 -9.78 1.82
CA GLN A 99 12.54 -11.17 2.22
C GLN A 99 12.34 -12.14 1.05
N LEU A 100 11.40 -11.85 0.14
CA LEU A 100 11.16 -12.65 -1.05
C LEU A 100 12.17 -12.39 -2.18
N GLY A 101 13.04 -11.41 -2.02
CA GLY A 101 14.07 -11.09 -3.01
C GLY A 101 13.73 -9.97 -3.98
N LEU A 102 12.57 -9.34 -3.86
CA LEU A 102 12.23 -8.18 -4.69
C LEU A 102 13.06 -6.98 -4.23
N ARG A 103 13.45 -6.11 -5.18
CA ARG A 103 14.43 -5.04 -4.89
C ARG A 103 13.96 -3.63 -5.25
N ASN A 104 13.07 -3.47 -6.19
CA ASN A 104 12.64 -2.14 -6.63
C ASN A 104 11.46 -1.65 -5.77
N LEU A 105 11.76 -1.34 -4.51
CA LEU A 105 10.78 -1.07 -3.46
C LEU A 105 10.92 0.35 -2.93
N SER A 106 9.79 0.99 -2.64
CA SER A 106 9.74 2.34 -2.04
C SER A 106 8.57 2.41 -1.07
N VAL A 107 8.67 3.34 -0.12
CA VAL A 107 7.56 3.67 0.79
C VAL A 107 7.14 5.11 0.54
N TYR A 108 5.84 5.34 0.40
CA TYR A 108 5.27 6.67 0.40
C TYR A 108 5.03 7.08 1.86
N ASP A 109 5.95 7.85 2.42
CA ASP A 109 5.94 8.20 3.84
C ASP A 109 4.69 8.97 4.26
N GLY A 110 4.21 9.88 3.43
CA GLY A 110 2.99 10.65 3.70
C GLY A 110 1.76 9.78 3.83
N SER A 111 1.68 8.75 3.00
CA SER A 111 0.59 7.77 3.02
C SER A 111 -0.79 8.42 3.02
N TRP A 112 -1.79 7.75 3.56
CA TRP A 112 -3.16 8.28 3.55
C TRP A 112 -3.33 9.52 4.43
N THR A 113 -2.51 9.68 5.47
CA THR A 113 -2.52 10.88 6.31
C THR A 113 -2.27 12.15 5.50
N GLU A 114 -1.41 12.08 4.48
CA GLU A 114 -1.17 13.20 3.57
C GLU A 114 -2.17 13.21 2.40
N TRP A 115 -2.29 12.08 1.71
CA TRP A 115 -3.12 11.98 0.50
C TRP A 115 -4.60 12.24 0.78
N GLY A 116 -5.14 11.62 1.83
CA GLY A 116 -6.54 11.75 2.19
C GLY A 116 -6.91 13.14 2.69
N ALA A 117 -5.95 13.89 3.24
CA ALA A 117 -6.16 15.24 3.72
C ALA A 117 -6.12 16.29 2.61
N ASP A 118 -5.47 16.00 1.49
CA ASP A 118 -5.29 16.95 0.38
C ASP A 118 -6.40 16.79 -0.64
N CYS A 119 -7.38 17.69 -0.60
CA CYS A 119 -8.55 17.66 -1.49
C CYS A 119 -8.20 17.88 -2.96
N SER A 120 -6.98 18.29 -3.29
CA SER A 120 -6.52 18.42 -4.67
C SER A 120 -6.10 17.07 -5.28
N LEU A 121 -5.89 16.05 -4.46
CA LEU A 121 -5.49 14.73 -4.91
C LEU A 121 -6.71 13.83 -5.14
N PRO A 122 -6.70 13.02 -6.22
CA PRO A 122 -7.85 12.16 -6.54
C PRO A 122 -7.95 10.99 -5.58
N ILE A 123 -9.17 10.49 -5.38
CA ILE A 123 -9.42 9.26 -4.62
C ILE A 123 -10.38 8.36 -5.37
N THR A 124 -10.32 7.05 -5.06
CA THR A 124 -11.26 6.03 -5.51
C THR A 124 -11.82 5.31 -4.28
N ARG A 125 -13.03 4.81 -4.38
CA ARG A 125 -13.67 4.03 -3.33
C ARG A 125 -14.00 2.64 -3.81
#